data_b176057e67cd796a077cc3a1ce46a16b
#
_entry.id   b176057e67cd796a077cc3a1ce46a16b
#
_cell.length_a   1.000
_cell.length_b   1.000
_cell.length_c   1.000
_cell.angle_alpha   90.00
_cell.angle_beta   90.00
_cell.angle_gamma   90.00
#
_symmetry.space_group_name_H-M   'P 1'
#
loop_
_entity.id
_entity.type
_entity.pdbx_description
1 polymer ?
#
loop_
_entity_poly.entity_id
_entity_poly.type
_entity_poly.pdbx_seq_one_letter_code
_entity_poly.pdbx_strand_id
1 'polypeptide(L)'
;MLLHGFTAAWGIWHPILADLVARYEVIAPTLPGHLGGPSYPADELITFERSTDAVERLLDELGVGAAHFVGNSMGGGIALELAKRGRARSVVALAPAGGWTCGDGEGPRIGNFFARQIKMLERTHAWSERIMRRPGTRRLAFREIMRHGELVSPADAASISQAAVGCAISRRAIQALLADEVGLTIGDLDRITCPVLLATPQFDRVLPGPRHAPRYRREIPAVRAVTLSGCGHVPVWDDAKLVTKLIVEQVDGNLGPSPDAPSDVQSQSAAAGP
;
A
#
# COMPACT_ATOMS: atom_id res chain seq x y z
N MET A 1 -8.66 -4.67 8.80
CA MET A 1 -9.19 -3.98 7.59
C MET A 1 -8.13 -3.95 6.50
N LEU A 2 -8.49 -4.17 5.21
CA LEU A 2 -7.58 -4.21 4.08
C LEU A 2 -7.82 -2.99 3.17
N LEU A 3 -6.81 -2.14 2.97
CA LEU A 3 -6.90 -0.89 2.22
C LEU A 3 -6.07 -0.97 0.94
N HIS A 4 -6.74 -0.93 -0.21
CA HIS A 4 -6.09 -1.07 -1.52
C HIS A 4 -5.34 0.20 -1.96
N GLY A 5 -4.48 0.06 -2.96
CA GLY A 5 -3.72 1.16 -3.57
C GLY A 5 -4.53 2.01 -4.55
N PHE A 6 -3.93 3.11 -5.01
CA PHE A 6 -4.50 3.98 -6.04
C PHE A 6 -4.80 3.18 -7.32
N THR A 7 -5.93 3.46 -7.94
CA THR A 7 -6.48 2.79 -9.13
C THR A 7 -6.86 1.31 -8.97
N ALA A 8 -6.80 0.77 -7.74
CA ALA A 8 -7.25 -0.59 -7.45
C ALA A 8 -8.69 -0.60 -6.87
N ALA A 9 -9.16 -1.77 -6.46
CA ALA A 9 -10.38 -2.01 -5.71
C ALA A 9 -10.15 -3.16 -4.71
N TRP A 10 -11.13 -3.46 -3.86
CA TRP A 10 -11.02 -4.51 -2.84
C TRP A 10 -10.54 -5.88 -3.39
N GLY A 11 -10.90 -6.21 -4.63
CA GLY A 11 -10.51 -7.47 -5.29
C GLY A 11 -9.00 -7.66 -5.46
N ILE A 12 -8.18 -6.61 -5.26
CA ILE A 12 -6.71 -6.75 -5.25
C ILE A 12 -6.23 -7.73 -4.17
N TRP A 13 -7.04 -7.96 -3.13
CA TRP A 13 -6.75 -8.82 -1.99
C TRP A 13 -7.15 -10.29 -2.18
N HIS A 14 -7.75 -10.67 -3.32
CA HIS A 14 -8.19 -12.05 -3.58
C HIS A 14 -7.17 -13.13 -3.21
N PRO A 15 -5.85 -12.98 -3.49
CA PRO A 15 -4.89 -14.04 -3.21
C PRO A 15 -4.75 -14.43 -1.73
N ILE A 16 -5.11 -13.52 -0.81
CA ILE A 16 -4.92 -13.72 0.63
C ILE A 16 -6.23 -13.76 1.43
N LEU A 17 -7.38 -13.48 0.78
CA LEU A 17 -8.64 -13.37 1.50
C LEU A 17 -9.06 -14.67 2.17
N ALA A 18 -8.96 -15.80 1.48
CA ALA A 18 -9.38 -17.09 2.01
C ALA A 18 -8.65 -17.44 3.32
N ASP A 19 -7.33 -17.22 3.35
CA ASP A 19 -6.50 -17.50 4.52
C ASP A 19 -6.81 -16.54 5.69
N LEU A 20 -7.12 -15.28 5.39
CA LEU A 20 -7.41 -14.28 6.41
C LEU A 20 -8.82 -14.44 7.00
N VAL A 21 -9.85 -14.70 6.19
CA VAL A 21 -11.22 -14.88 6.69
C VAL A 21 -11.39 -16.17 7.51
N ALA A 22 -10.50 -17.14 7.34
CA ALA A 22 -10.46 -18.32 8.18
C ALA A 22 -10.03 -18.02 9.64
N ARG A 23 -9.45 -16.84 9.90
CA ARG A 23 -8.88 -16.46 11.20
C ARG A 23 -9.48 -15.20 11.80
N TYR A 24 -9.91 -14.26 10.96
CA TYR A 24 -10.28 -12.91 11.35
C TYR A 24 -11.59 -12.48 10.68
N GLU A 25 -12.28 -11.55 11.34
CA GLU A 25 -13.29 -10.74 10.66
C GLU A 25 -12.57 -9.74 9.74
N VAL A 26 -12.81 -9.85 8.42
CA VAL A 26 -12.09 -9.08 7.40
C VAL A 26 -13.02 -8.05 6.76
N ILE A 27 -12.63 -6.79 6.82
CA ILE A 27 -13.29 -5.68 6.14
C ILE A 27 -12.34 -5.21 5.04
N ALA A 28 -12.77 -5.30 3.78
CA ALA A 28 -11.98 -4.87 2.61
C ALA A 28 -12.83 -3.91 1.75
N PRO A 29 -12.91 -2.62 2.09
CA PRO A 29 -13.69 -1.66 1.34
C PRO A 29 -13.03 -1.31 0.02
N THR A 30 -13.83 -0.92 -0.97
CA THR A 30 -13.33 -0.10 -2.07
C THR A 30 -13.36 1.36 -1.64
N LEU A 31 -12.21 2.04 -1.73
CA LEU A 31 -12.03 3.42 -1.29
C LEU A 31 -12.83 4.40 -2.16
N PRO A 32 -13.21 5.57 -1.61
CA PRO A 32 -13.96 6.59 -2.36
C PRO A 32 -13.29 6.99 -3.68
N GLY A 33 -14.11 7.16 -4.71
CA GLY A 33 -13.65 7.54 -6.05
C GLY A 33 -13.03 6.42 -6.88
N HIS A 34 -12.97 5.19 -6.34
CA HIS A 34 -12.52 4.00 -7.06
C HIS A 34 -13.72 3.18 -7.56
N LEU A 35 -13.50 2.35 -8.58
CA LEU A 35 -14.56 1.57 -9.23
C LEU A 35 -15.28 0.64 -8.23
N GLY A 36 -16.58 0.87 -8.04
CA GLY A 36 -17.42 0.10 -7.10
C GLY A 36 -17.39 0.65 -5.67
N GLY A 37 -16.63 1.70 -5.40
CA GLY A 37 -16.64 2.41 -4.12
C GLY A 37 -17.57 3.61 -4.09
N PRO A 38 -17.71 4.29 -2.93
CA PRO A 38 -18.47 5.53 -2.82
C PRO A 38 -17.90 6.64 -3.71
N SER A 39 -18.72 7.62 -4.05
CA SER A 39 -18.26 8.82 -4.76
C SER A 39 -17.28 9.62 -3.91
N TYR A 40 -16.28 10.20 -4.56
CA TYR A 40 -15.42 11.21 -3.95
C TYR A 40 -15.95 12.60 -4.32
N PRO A 41 -16.13 13.53 -3.35
CA PRO A 41 -16.66 14.85 -3.64
C PRO A 41 -15.88 15.58 -4.73
N ALA A 42 -16.59 16.22 -5.65
CA ALA A 42 -15.97 16.84 -6.84
C ALA A 42 -15.16 18.10 -6.52
N ASP A 43 -15.54 18.80 -5.47
CA ASP A 43 -14.99 20.06 -4.99
C ASP A 43 -13.88 19.90 -3.92
N GLU A 44 -13.68 18.68 -3.41
CA GLU A 44 -12.66 18.41 -2.38
C GLU A 44 -11.31 18.03 -3.00
N LEU A 45 -10.22 18.51 -2.40
CA LEU A 45 -8.86 18.10 -2.75
C LEU A 45 -8.63 16.61 -2.45
N ILE A 46 -7.87 15.94 -3.29
CA ILE A 46 -7.45 14.55 -3.07
C ILE A 46 -6.24 14.56 -2.13
N THR A 47 -6.47 14.19 -0.86
CA THR A 47 -5.42 14.12 0.16
C THR A 47 -5.50 12.81 0.94
N PHE A 48 -4.41 12.44 1.63
CA PHE A 48 -4.43 11.32 2.58
C PHE A 48 -5.42 11.57 3.71
N GLU A 49 -5.47 12.78 4.23
CA GLU A 49 -6.36 13.16 5.32
C GLU A 49 -7.83 12.92 4.97
N ARG A 50 -8.29 13.45 3.81
CA ARG A 50 -9.68 13.27 3.34
C ARG A 50 -10.02 11.80 3.05
N SER A 51 -9.08 11.06 2.48
CA SER A 51 -9.26 9.64 2.23
C SER A 51 -9.36 8.85 3.55
N THR A 52 -8.60 9.27 4.57
CA THR A 52 -8.65 8.70 5.91
C THR A 52 -9.97 9.02 6.61
N ASP A 53 -10.48 10.26 6.51
CA ASP A 53 -11.79 10.66 7.07
C ASP A 53 -12.92 9.75 6.55
N ALA A 54 -12.86 9.36 5.29
CA ALA A 54 -13.84 8.44 4.72
C ALA A 54 -13.75 7.03 5.31
N VAL A 55 -12.54 6.54 5.57
CA VAL A 55 -12.35 5.24 6.24
C VAL A 55 -12.76 5.31 7.71
N GLU A 56 -12.49 6.42 8.42
CA GLU A 56 -12.95 6.60 9.80
C GLU A 56 -14.46 6.59 9.89
N ARG A 57 -15.16 7.32 9.01
CA ARG A 57 -16.64 7.27 8.96
C ARG A 57 -17.15 5.84 8.77
N LEU A 58 -16.54 5.06 7.87
CA LEU A 58 -16.92 3.66 7.69
C LEU A 58 -16.70 2.84 8.97
N LEU A 59 -15.59 3.06 9.69
CA LEU A 59 -15.35 2.40 10.98
C LEU A 59 -16.42 2.75 12.01
N ASP A 60 -16.80 4.03 12.10
CA ASP A 60 -17.82 4.53 13.02
C ASP A 60 -19.21 3.95 12.68
N GLU A 61 -19.57 3.90 11.39
CA GLU A 61 -20.83 3.27 10.91
C GLU A 61 -20.89 1.76 11.24
N LEU A 62 -19.74 1.09 11.23
CA LEU A 62 -19.62 -0.33 11.60
C LEU A 62 -19.47 -0.56 13.09
N GLY A 63 -19.38 0.50 13.92
CA GLY A 63 -19.16 0.41 15.36
C GLY A 63 -17.75 -0.08 15.73
N VAL A 64 -16.76 0.07 14.82
CA VAL A 64 -15.39 -0.38 15.03
C VAL A 64 -14.52 0.76 15.54
N GLY A 65 -14.18 0.77 16.83
CA GLY A 65 -13.34 1.79 17.45
C GLY A 65 -11.90 1.77 16.97
N ALA A 66 -11.29 0.59 16.88
CA ALA A 66 -9.93 0.40 16.36
C ALA A 66 -9.78 -0.99 15.73
N ALA A 67 -8.95 -1.11 14.67
CA ALA A 67 -8.71 -2.34 13.93
C ALA A 67 -7.22 -2.56 13.65
N HIS A 68 -6.86 -3.76 13.20
CA HIS A 68 -5.60 -4.00 12.52
C HIS A 68 -5.73 -3.59 11.05
N PHE A 69 -4.79 -2.79 10.54
CA PHE A 69 -4.81 -2.34 9.16
C PHE A 69 -3.71 -3.00 8.34
N VAL A 70 -4.08 -3.43 7.15
CA VAL A 70 -3.14 -3.82 6.10
C VAL A 70 -3.40 -2.91 4.92
N GLY A 71 -2.40 -2.16 4.51
CA GLY A 71 -2.54 -1.23 3.39
C GLY A 71 -1.43 -1.38 2.36
N ASN A 72 -1.80 -1.35 1.08
CA ASN A 72 -0.83 -1.31 0.00
C ASN A 72 -0.79 0.08 -0.63
N SER A 73 0.39 0.63 -0.86
CA SER A 73 0.58 1.91 -1.56
C SER A 73 -0.22 3.05 -0.90
N MET A 74 -1.18 3.66 -1.59
CA MET A 74 -2.09 4.67 -1.03
C MET A 74 -2.81 4.14 0.22
N GLY A 75 -3.31 2.91 0.19
CA GLY A 75 -3.94 2.29 1.36
C GLY A 75 -2.96 2.12 2.52
N GLY A 76 -1.66 1.92 2.25
CA GLY A 76 -0.61 1.92 3.26
C GLY A 76 -0.42 3.28 3.91
N GLY A 77 -0.48 4.35 3.13
CA GLY A 77 -0.47 5.72 3.64
C GLY A 77 -1.68 6.02 4.51
N ILE A 78 -2.89 5.65 4.05
CA ILE A 78 -4.13 5.79 4.84
C ILE A 78 -4.05 5.01 6.16
N ALA A 79 -3.48 3.79 6.14
CA ALA A 79 -3.30 2.99 7.35
C ALA A 79 -2.37 3.67 8.37
N LEU A 80 -1.31 4.35 7.92
CA LEU A 80 -0.42 5.14 8.77
C LEU A 80 -1.13 6.39 9.31
N GLU A 81 -1.95 7.07 8.51
CA GLU A 81 -2.80 8.18 8.99
C GLU A 81 -3.79 7.72 10.07
N LEU A 82 -4.46 6.59 9.88
CA LEU A 82 -5.33 5.99 10.90
C LEU A 82 -4.58 5.63 12.18
N ALA A 83 -3.33 5.20 12.06
CA ALA A 83 -2.47 4.92 13.21
C ALA A 83 -2.15 6.21 14.00
N LYS A 84 -1.84 7.32 13.33
CA LYS A 84 -1.64 8.64 13.97
C LYS A 84 -2.88 9.11 14.74
N ARG A 85 -4.06 8.77 14.23
CA ARG A 85 -5.35 9.12 14.85
C ARG A 85 -5.79 8.17 15.96
N GLY A 86 -4.96 7.17 16.32
CA GLY A 86 -5.28 6.18 17.35
C GLY A 86 -6.33 5.14 16.97
N ARG A 87 -6.65 5.01 15.66
CA ARG A 87 -7.64 4.03 15.15
C ARG A 87 -7.02 2.67 14.83
N ALA A 88 -5.69 2.54 14.93
CA ALA A 88 -4.98 1.30 14.61
C ALA A 88 -4.51 0.56 15.87
N ARG A 89 -4.80 -0.75 15.94
CA ARG A 89 -4.17 -1.69 16.89
C ARG A 89 -2.79 -2.09 16.42
N SER A 90 -2.60 -2.28 15.13
CA SER A 90 -1.31 -2.46 14.44
C SER A 90 -1.48 -2.15 12.94
N VAL A 91 -0.36 -1.91 12.27
CA VAL A 91 -0.34 -1.66 10.82
C VAL A 91 0.63 -2.61 10.12
N VAL A 92 0.22 -3.15 8.97
CA VAL A 92 1.09 -3.73 7.95
C VAL A 92 1.06 -2.80 6.74
N ALA A 93 2.13 -2.04 6.54
CA ALA A 93 2.26 -1.08 5.45
C ALA A 93 3.09 -1.69 4.31
N LEU A 94 2.42 -2.15 3.25
CA LEU A 94 3.03 -2.73 2.06
C LEU A 94 3.34 -1.61 1.06
N ALA A 95 4.60 -1.28 0.85
CA ALA A 95 5.02 -0.20 -0.04
C ALA A 95 4.21 1.10 0.14
N PRO A 96 4.09 1.65 1.37
CA PRO A 96 3.19 2.78 1.64
C PRO A 96 3.56 4.02 0.83
N ALA A 97 2.55 4.72 0.31
CA ALA A 97 2.70 6.02 -0.33
C ALA A 97 2.68 7.16 0.70
N GLY A 98 3.20 8.34 0.33
CA GLY A 98 3.22 9.53 1.19
C GLY A 98 4.53 9.74 1.94
N GLY A 99 5.55 8.89 1.69
CA GLY A 99 6.86 8.99 2.33
C GLY A 99 7.83 9.97 1.67
N TRP A 100 7.42 10.69 0.65
CA TRP A 100 8.25 11.73 0.01
C TRP A 100 8.00 13.10 0.62
N THR A 101 8.77 14.10 0.20
CA THR A 101 8.63 15.49 0.62
C THR A 101 8.23 16.33 -0.60
N CYS A 102 7.29 17.26 -0.44
CA CYS A 102 6.96 18.19 -1.52
C CYS A 102 8.23 18.93 -1.99
N GLY A 103 8.41 19.03 -3.29
CA GLY A 103 9.58 19.66 -3.91
C GLY A 103 10.76 18.71 -4.16
N ASP A 104 10.72 17.44 -3.73
CA ASP A 104 11.78 16.45 -4.01
C ASP A 104 11.67 15.77 -5.39
N GLY A 105 10.60 16.10 -6.15
CA GLY A 105 10.32 15.58 -7.48
C GLY A 105 9.66 14.20 -7.52
N GLU A 106 9.41 13.56 -6.38
CA GLU A 106 8.76 12.25 -6.34
C GLU A 106 7.27 12.33 -6.69
N GLY A 107 6.56 13.36 -6.24
CA GLY A 107 5.17 13.60 -6.64
C GLY A 107 5.00 13.62 -8.17
N PRO A 108 5.70 14.52 -8.90
CA PRO A 108 5.69 14.55 -10.37
C PRO A 108 6.14 13.25 -11.04
N ARG A 109 7.12 12.53 -10.48
CA ARG A 109 7.57 11.24 -11.02
C ARG A 109 6.45 10.19 -10.96
N ILE A 110 5.78 10.09 -9.81
CA ILE A 110 4.65 9.17 -9.58
C ILE A 110 3.45 9.59 -10.46
N GLY A 111 3.14 10.88 -10.53
CA GLY A 111 2.08 11.41 -11.39
C GLY A 111 2.30 11.06 -12.86
N ASN A 112 3.51 11.23 -13.38
CA ASN A 112 3.88 10.85 -14.75
C ASN A 112 3.79 9.34 -14.98
N PHE A 113 4.15 8.53 -13.98
CA PHE A 113 4.00 7.08 -14.05
C PHE A 113 2.52 6.72 -14.25
N PHE A 114 1.62 7.18 -13.39
CA PHE A 114 0.19 6.86 -13.48
C PHE A 114 -0.46 7.45 -14.74
N ALA A 115 -0.09 8.66 -15.16
CA ALA A 115 -0.59 9.25 -16.40
C ALA A 115 -0.30 8.37 -17.63
N ARG A 116 0.92 7.80 -17.71
CA ARG A 116 1.27 6.86 -18.79
C ARG A 116 0.50 5.55 -18.69
N GLN A 117 0.34 5.01 -17.48
CA GLN A 117 -0.40 3.76 -17.26
C GLN A 117 -1.88 3.89 -17.64
N ILE A 118 -2.55 4.93 -17.14
CA ILE A 118 -3.98 5.18 -17.46
C ILE A 118 -4.17 5.37 -18.96
N LYS A 119 -3.33 6.20 -19.60
CA LYS A 119 -3.42 6.41 -21.06
C LYS A 119 -3.25 5.11 -21.87
N MET A 120 -2.39 4.20 -21.43
CA MET A 120 -2.22 2.90 -22.04
C MET A 120 -3.46 2.03 -21.83
N LEU A 121 -3.99 1.96 -20.61
CA LEU A 121 -5.16 1.18 -20.26
C LEU A 121 -6.42 1.67 -21.00
N GLU A 122 -6.67 2.99 -21.06
CA GLU A 122 -7.77 3.57 -21.81
C GLU A 122 -7.77 3.14 -23.29
N ARG A 123 -6.57 3.00 -23.89
CA ARG A 123 -6.42 2.57 -25.30
C ARG A 123 -6.64 1.08 -25.50
N THR A 124 -6.33 0.25 -24.50
CA THR A 124 -6.38 -1.21 -24.59
C THR A 124 -7.59 -1.82 -23.92
N HIS A 125 -8.37 -1.02 -23.17
CA HIS A 125 -9.49 -1.45 -22.34
C HIS A 125 -10.51 -2.32 -23.11
N ALA A 126 -10.92 -1.91 -24.31
CA ALA A 126 -11.90 -2.66 -25.11
C ALA A 126 -11.47 -4.11 -25.44
N TRP A 127 -10.18 -4.38 -25.39
CA TRP A 127 -9.61 -5.72 -25.66
C TRP A 127 -8.98 -6.37 -24.42
N SER A 128 -9.11 -5.75 -23.24
CA SER A 128 -8.43 -6.19 -22.03
C SER A 128 -8.68 -7.66 -21.70
N GLU A 129 -9.92 -8.14 -21.75
CA GLU A 129 -10.24 -9.55 -21.48
C GLU A 129 -9.53 -10.51 -22.44
N ARG A 130 -9.51 -10.20 -23.74
CA ARG A 130 -8.86 -11.02 -24.75
C ARG A 130 -7.33 -11.01 -24.60
N ILE A 131 -6.78 -9.84 -24.32
CA ILE A 131 -5.35 -9.62 -24.11
C ILE A 131 -4.88 -10.36 -22.87
N MET A 132 -5.63 -10.30 -21.75
CA MET A 132 -5.26 -10.89 -20.46
C MET A 132 -5.41 -12.41 -20.41
N ARG A 133 -5.93 -13.08 -21.44
CA ARG A 133 -5.99 -14.55 -21.49
C ARG A 133 -4.59 -15.20 -21.55
N ARG A 134 -3.59 -14.53 -22.15
CA ARG A 134 -2.26 -15.09 -22.34
C ARG A 134 -1.33 -14.72 -21.16
N PRO A 135 -0.65 -15.69 -20.51
CA PRO A 135 0.25 -15.41 -19.39
C PRO A 135 1.36 -14.39 -19.74
N GLY A 136 1.98 -14.51 -20.90
CA GLY A 136 3.02 -13.57 -21.34
C GLY A 136 2.53 -12.13 -21.48
N THR A 137 1.27 -11.94 -21.89
CA THR A 137 0.67 -10.59 -21.97
C THR A 137 0.42 -10.02 -20.58
N ARG A 138 -0.08 -10.83 -19.62
CA ARG A 138 -0.25 -10.41 -18.23
C ARG A 138 1.09 -10.04 -17.59
N ARG A 139 2.13 -10.84 -17.79
CA ARG A 139 3.49 -10.53 -17.34
C ARG A 139 3.96 -9.17 -17.86
N LEU A 140 3.74 -8.88 -19.15
CA LEU A 140 4.11 -7.60 -19.74
C LEU A 140 3.26 -6.45 -19.20
N ALA A 141 1.94 -6.63 -19.09
CA ALA A 141 1.00 -5.61 -18.65
C ALA A 141 1.25 -5.19 -17.20
N PHE A 142 1.55 -6.14 -16.31
CA PHE A 142 1.75 -5.88 -14.88
C PHE A 142 3.20 -5.69 -14.47
N ARG A 143 4.18 -5.76 -15.37
CA ARG A 143 5.62 -5.73 -15.07
C ARG A 143 6.10 -4.53 -14.23
N GLU A 144 5.36 -3.43 -14.23
CA GLU A 144 5.71 -2.23 -13.47
C GLU A 144 5.23 -2.29 -12.00
N ILE A 145 4.20 -3.12 -11.74
CA ILE A 145 3.56 -3.22 -10.42
C ILE A 145 3.68 -4.61 -9.79
N MET A 146 3.92 -5.65 -10.57
CA MET A 146 4.08 -7.03 -10.12
C MET A 146 5.27 -7.67 -10.81
N ARG A 147 5.97 -8.55 -10.10
CA ARG A 147 7.08 -9.33 -10.65
C ARG A 147 6.59 -10.52 -11.46
N HIS A 148 5.51 -11.13 -11.02
CA HIS A 148 4.94 -12.37 -11.53
C HIS A 148 3.51 -12.20 -12.05
N GLY A 149 3.27 -11.16 -12.84
CA GLY A 149 1.95 -10.85 -13.40
C GLY A 149 1.32 -12.00 -14.22
N GLU A 150 2.12 -12.96 -14.71
CA GLU A 150 1.64 -14.18 -15.37
C GLU A 150 0.86 -15.11 -14.44
N LEU A 151 1.07 -15.02 -13.13
CA LEU A 151 0.37 -15.82 -12.11
C LEU A 151 -1.05 -15.30 -11.83
N VAL A 152 -1.32 -14.02 -12.12
CA VAL A 152 -2.67 -13.44 -11.98
C VAL A 152 -3.64 -14.17 -12.91
N SER A 153 -4.81 -14.58 -12.42
CA SER A 153 -5.79 -15.23 -13.29
C SER A 153 -6.29 -14.27 -14.39
N PRO A 154 -6.76 -14.75 -15.54
CA PRO A 154 -7.33 -13.90 -16.57
C PRO A 154 -8.49 -13.01 -16.08
N ALA A 155 -9.34 -13.55 -15.20
CA ALA A 155 -10.48 -12.84 -14.63
C ALA A 155 -10.03 -11.71 -13.69
N ASP A 156 -9.08 -12.00 -12.78
CA ASP A 156 -8.53 -10.99 -11.88
C ASP A 156 -7.76 -9.92 -12.65
N ALA A 157 -7.00 -10.31 -13.69
CA ALA A 157 -6.29 -9.37 -14.55
C ALA A 157 -7.23 -8.40 -15.28
N ALA A 158 -8.37 -8.91 -15.76
CA ALA A 158 -9.42 -8.08 -16.36
C ALA A 158 -10.03 -7.14 -15.31
N SER A 159 -10.35 -7.65 -14.12
CA SER A 159 -10.90 -6.87 -12.99
C SER A 159 -9.94 -5.75 -12.56
N ILE A 160 -8.64 -6.04 -12.40
CA ILE A 160 -7.62 -5.04 -12.06
C ILE A 160 -7.56 -3.95 -13.14
N SER A 161 -7.60 -4.33 -14.40
CA SER A 161 -7.58 -3.37 -15.52
C SER A 161 -8.84 -2.50 -15.55
N GLN A 162 -10.01 -3.09 -15.31
CA GLN A 162 -11.29 -2.38 -15.22
C GLN A 162 -11.31 -1.40 -14.03
N ALA A 163 -10.81 -1.83 -12.86
CA ALA A 163 -10.71 -0.97 -11.69
C ALA A 163 -9.86 0.27 -11.98
N ALA A 164 -8.74 0.10 -12.67
CA ALA A 164 -7.84 1.20 -12.99
C ALA A 164 -8.48 2.21 -13.98
N VAL A 165 -9.18 1.75 -15.01
CA VAL A 165 -9.89 2.63 -15.96
C VAL A 165 -11.10 3.30 -15.32
N GLY A 166 -11.82 2.58 -14.45
CA GLY A 166 -13.02 3.07 -13.75
C GLY A 166 -12.72 3.93 -12.51
N CYS A 167 -11.46 4.22 -12.20
CA CYS A 167 -11.11 5.09 -11.06
C CYS A 167 -11.44 6.55 -11.38
N ALA A 168 -12.56 7.05 -10.85
CA ALA A 168 -13.09 8.39 -11.14
C ALA A 168 -12.18 9.54 -10.70
N ILE A 169 -11.40 9.33 -9.61
CA ILE A 169 -10.46 10.34 -9.10
C ILE A 169 -9.10 10.33 -9.82
N SER A 170 -8.86 9.39 -10.74
CA SER A 170 -7.52 9.17 -11.31
C SER A 170 -6.91 10.44 -11.92
N ARG A 171 -7.66 11.18 -12.72
CA ARG A 171 -7.17 12.40 -13.38
C ARG A 171 -6.85 13.50 -12.37
N ARG A 172 -7.71 13.71 -11.37
CA ARG A 172 -7.51 14.72 -10.32
C ARG A 172 -6.30 14.39 -9.45
N ALA A 173 -6.18 13.14 -9.01
CA ALA A 173 -5.04 12.68 -8.22
C ALA A 173 -3.71 12.79 -9.00
N ILE A 174 -3.71 12.45 -10.29
CA ILE A 174 -2.54 12.62 -11.15
C ILE A 174 -2.18 14.10 -11.29
N GLN A 175 -3.15 15.00 -11.45
CA GLN A 175 -2.91 16.45 -11.52
C GLN A 175 -2.30 16.97 -10.21
N ALA A 176 -2.83 16.57 -9.05
CA ALA A 176 -2.30 16.93 -7.74
C ALA A 176 -0.86 16.43 -7.54
N LEU A 177 -0.55 15.20 -7.97
CA LEU A 177 0.82 14.65 -7.95
C LEU A 177 1.76 15.44 -8.87
N LEU A 178 1.31 15.80 -10.07
CA LEU A 178 2.12 16.59 -11.03
C LEU A 178 2.36 18.03 -10.56
N ALA A 179 1.41 18.60 -9.84
CA ALA A 179 1.53 19.91 -9.23
C ALA A 179 2.34 19.88 -7.91
N ASP A 180 2.72 18.69 -7.44
CA ASP A 180 3.43 18.47 -6.18
C ASP A 180 2.69 19.08 -4.98
N GLU A 181 1.36 18.91 -4.95
CA GLU A 181 0.49 19.51 -3.94
C GLU A 181 0.72 18.92 -2.55
N VAL A 182 0.63 19.77 -1.54
CA VAL A 182 0.61 19.38 -0.13
C VAL A 182 -0.64 18.53 0.15
N GLY A 183 -0.49 17.48 0.97
CA GLY A 183 -1.59 16.56 1.31
C GLY A 183 -1.50 15.19 0.64
N LEU A 184 -0.56 15.01 -0.29
CA LEU A 184 -0.17 13.70 -0.83
C LEU A 184 1.08 13.13 -0.14
N THR A 185 1.55 13.78 0.92
CA THR A 185 2.59 13.33 1.85
C THR A 185 2.01 13.15 3.24
N ILE A 186 2.66 12.32 4.07
CA ILE A 186 2.23 12.08 5.45
C ILE A 186 3.23 12.72 6.40
N GLY A 187 2.77 13.63 7.27
CA GLY A 187 3.56 14.24 8.32
C GLY A 187 3.33 13.58 9.69
N ASP A 188 4.05 14.05 10.72
CA ASP A 188 3.86 13.68 12.13
C ASP A 188 3.85 12.17 12.38
N LEU A 189 4.73 11.42 11.71
CA LEU A 189 4.82 9.98 11.82
C LEU A 189 5.31 9.51 13.22
N ASP A 190 5.94 10.39 13.97
CA ASP A 190 6.35 10.21 15.36
C ASP A 190 5.17 10.07 16.34
N ARG A 191 3.97 10.50 15.93
CA ARG A 191 2.73 10.34 16.71
C ARG A 191 2.14 8.92 16.63
N ILE A 192 2.68 8.04 15.80
CA ILE A 192 2.23 6.64 15.69
C ILE A 192 2.73 5.88 16.93
N THR A 193 1.80 5.35 17.72
CA THR A 193 2.10 4.62 18.96
C THR A 193 1.87 3.11 18.87
N CYS A 194 1.17 2.64 17.84
CA CYS A 194 0.91 1.22 17.63
C CYS A 194 2.07 0.54 16.87
N PRO A 195 2.21 -0.80 16.97
CA PRO A 195 3.20 -1.53 16.19
C PRO A 195 2.98 -1.39 14.69
N VAL A 196 4.05 -1.06 13.94
CA VAL A 196 4.04 -0.93 12.48
C VAL A 196 5.03 -1.89 11.85
N LEU A 197 4.57 -2.73 10.92
CA LEU A 197 5.41 -3.48 10.00
C LEU A 197 5.48 -2.71 8.67
N LEU A 198 6.65 -2.18 8.35
CA LEU A 198 6.97 -1.59 7.06
C LEU A 198 7.53 -2.68 6.13
N ALA A 199 6.78 -3.09 5.14
CA ALA A 199 7.20 -4.10 4.17
C ALA A 199 7.48 -3.47 2.81
N THR A 200 8.74 -3.49 2.39
CA THR A 200 9.21 -2.87 1.14
C THR A 200 9.53 -3.94 0.10
N PRO A 201 8.81 -4.00 -1.03
CA PRO A 201 9.11 -4.96 -2.08
C PRO A 201 10.45 -4.67 -2.77
N GLN A 202 11.22 -5.73 -3.03
CA GLN A 202 12.57 -5.63 -3.61
C GLN A 202 12.58 -5.00 -5.01
N PHE A 203 11.57 -5.30 -5.83
CA PHE A 203 11.46 -4.86 -7.22
C PHE A 203 10.37 -3.81 -7.43
N ASP A 204 10.07 -3.02 -6.41
CA ASP A 204 9.10 -1.93 -6.52
C ASP A 204 9.62 -0.83 -7.45
N ARG A 205 8.90 -0.61 -8.56
CA ARG A 205 9.21 0.42 -9.55
C ARG A 205 8.36 1.69 -9.38
N VAL A 206 7.29 1.59 -8.58
CA VAL A 206 6.40 2.72 -8.28
C VAL A 206 6.96 3.52 -7.11
N LEU A 207 7.22 2.83 -5.99
CA LEU A 207 7.75 3.40 -4.75
C LEU A 207 9.01 2.63 -4.29
N PRO A 208 10.16 2.82 -4.97
CA PRO A 208 11.37 2.07 -4.66
C PRO A 208 11.78 2.20 -3.19
N GLY A 209 11.95 1.06 -2.50
CA GLY A 209 12.29 1.00 -1.08
C GLY A 209 13.46 1.88 -0.65
N PRO A 210 14.59 1.93 -1.39
CA PRO A 210 15.72 2.81 -1.05
C PRO A 210 15.38 4.31 -0.98
N ARG A 211 14.35 4.76 -1.68
CA ARG A 211 13.91 6.18 -1.67
C ARG A 211 12.88 6.47 -0.59
N HIS A 212 11.94 5.55 -0.37
CA HIS A 212 10.76 5.80 0.48
C HIS A 212 10.90 5.25 1.89
N ALA A 213 11.51 4.08 2.07
CA ALA A 213 11.63 3.43 3.38
C ALA A 213 12.46 4.21 4.43
N PRO A 214 13.55 4.93 4.08
CA PRO A 214 14.39 5.61 5.08
C PRO A 214 13.63 6.60 5.94
N ARG A 215 12.69 7.36 5.36
CA ARG A 215 11.89 8.32 6.12
C ARG A 215 10.99 7.63 7.13
N TYR A 216 10.25 6.59 6.72
CA TYR A 216 9.39 5.82 7.61
C TYR A 216 10.18 5.15 8.75
N ARG A 217 11.37 4.60 8.44
CA ARG A 217 12.24 3.98 9.44
C ARG A 217 12.76 4.98 10.47
N ARG A 218 13.00 6.22 10.09
CA ARG A 218 13.50 7.28 10.97
C ARG A 218 12.39 7.90 11.83
N GLU A 219 11.21 8.08 11.25
CA GLU A 219 10.15 8.91 11.84
C GLU A 219 9.08 8.11 12.60
N ILE A 220 8.88 6.82 12.29
CA ILE A 220 7.91 5.99 13.02
C ILE A 220 8.61 5.32 14.20
N PRO A 221 8.19 5.60 15.46
CA PRO A 221 8.68 4.88 16.63
C PRO A 221 8.34 3.40 16.51
N ALA A 222 9.19 2.52 17.00
CA ALA A 222 8.95 1.08 17.03
C ALA A 222 8.52 0.46 15.66
N VAL A 223 8.94 1.05 14.52
CA VAL A 223 8.74 0.45 13.23
C VAL A 223 9.64 -0.76 13.04
N ARG A 224 9.03 -1.88 12.64
CA ARG A 224 9.77 -3.04 12.13
C ARG A 224 9.77 -2.97 10.60
N ALA A 225 10.96 -3.11 9.99
CA ALA A 225 11.09 -3.06 8.54
C ALA A 225 11.54 -4.41 7.98
N VAL A 226 10.92 -4.84 6.86
CA VAL A 226 11.30 -6.05 6.14
C VAL A 226 11.33 -5.78 4.64
N THR A 227 12.24 -6.44 3.94
CA THR A 227 12.28 -6.44 2.47
C THR A 227 11.58 -7.69 1.94
N LEU A 228 10.58 -7.51 1.06
CA LEU A 228 9.88 -8.61 0.40
C LEU A 228 10.67 -9.03 -0.85
N SER A 229 11.51 -10.06 -0.68
CA SER A 229 12.34 -10.58 -1.79
C SER A 229 11.45 -11.14 -2.91
N GLY A 230 11.83 -10.87 -4.15
CA GLY A 230 11.09 -11.37 -5.32
C GLY A 230 9.80 -10.61 -5.67
N CYS A 231 9.35 -9.65 -4.85
CA CYS A 231 8.08 -8.96 -5.01
C CYS A 231 8.22 -7.60 -5.69
N GLY A 232 7.20 -7.22 -6.46
CA GLY A 232 6.94 -5.86 -6.98
C GLY A 232 6.00 -5.06 -6.09
N HIS A 233 5.52 -3.92 -6.57
CA HIS A 233 4.72 -2.94 -5.82
C HIS A 233 3.43 -3.52 -5.19
N VAL A 234 2.82 -4.53 -5.80
CA VAL A 234 1.62 -5.21 -5.31
C VAL A 234 1.98 -6.64 -4.90
N PRO A 235 2.64 -6.83 -3.73
CA PRO A 235 3.29 -8.07 -3.36
C PRO A 235 2.33 -9.24 -3.11
N VAL A 236 1.07 -8.98 -2.84
CA VAL A 236 0.03 -10.02 -2.61
C VAL A 236 -0.18 -10.94 -3.82
N TRP A 237 0.18 -10.50 -5.03
CA TRP A 237 0.11 -11.29 -6.25
C TRP A 237 1.42 -11.98 -6.58
N ASP A 238 2.53 -11.52 -6.04
CA ASP A 238 3.84 -12.12 -6.26
C ASP A 238 4.13 -13.23 -5.23
N ASP A 239 3.83 -12.99 -3.95
CA ASP A 239 3.97 -13.99 -2.87
C ASP A 239 2.88 -13.81 -1.81
N ALA A 240 1.70 -14.37 -2.09
CA ALA A 240 0.55 -14.35 -1.19
C ALA A 240 0.85 -15.02 0.17
N LYS A 241 1.63 -16.10 0.17
CA LYS A 241 1.97 -16.84 1.39
C LYS A 241 2.85 -16.02 2.32
N LEU A 242 3.88 -15.37 1.79
CA LEU A 242 4.74 -14.48 2.56
C LEU A 242 3.95 -13.32 3.14
N VAL A 243 3.11 -12.67 2.33
CA VAL A 243 2.31 -11.52 2.79
C VAL A 243 1.32 -11.95 3.86
N THR A 244 0.59 -13.06 3.66
CA THR A 244 -0.34 -13.62 4.67
C THR A 244 0.38 -13.93 5.98
N LYS A 245 1.55 -14.58 5.91
CA LYS A 245 2.36 -14.90 7.09
C LYS A 245 2.70 -13.63 7.88
N LEU A 246 3.20 -12.59 7.20
CA LEU A 246 3.57 -11.32 7.84
C LEU A 246 2.37 -10.61 8.47
N ILE A 247 1.20 -10.65 7.81
CA ILE A 247 -0.04 -10.10 8.37
C ILE A 247 -0.42 -10.83 9.65
N VAL A 248 -0.45 -12.17 9.62
CA VAL A 248 -0.81 -12.99 10.79
C VAL A 248 0.18 -12.74 11.94
N GLU A 249 1.47 -12.76 11.68
CA GLU A 249 2.49 -12.49 12.70
C GLU A 249 2.34 -11.09 13.31
N GLN A 250 2.01 -10.07 12.52
CA GLN A 250 1.79 -8.71 13.01
C GLN A 250 0.51 -8.60 13.85
N VAL A 251 -0.57 -9.22 13.42
CA VAL A 251 -1.86 -9.18 14.11
C VAL A 251 -1.80 -9.95 15.43
N ASP A 252 -1.15 -11.12 15.43
CA ASP A 252 -1.06 -11.99 16.60
C ASP A 252 0.06 -11.55 17.58
N GLY A 253 0.83 -10.50 17.26
CA GLY A 253 1.93 -10.00 18.08
C GLY A 253 3.16 -10.92 18.12
N ASN A 254 3.28 -11.87 17.19
CA ASN A 254 4.32 -12.89 17.15
C ASN A 254 5.55 -12.52 16.30
N LEU A 255 5.66 -11.27 15.89
CA LEU A 255 6.82 -10.81 15.12
C LEU A 255 8.07 -10.81 15.97
N GLY A 256 9.03 -11.68 15.65
CA GLY A 256 10.39 -11.65 16.22
C GLY A 256 11.13 -10.34 15.90
N PRO A 257 12.36 -10.15 16.38
CA PRO A 257 13.15 -8.94 16.13
C PRO A 257 13.30 -8.67 14.62
N SER A 258 13.45 -7.40 14.25
CA SER A 258 13.62 -7.01 12.84
C SER A 258 14.89 -7.65 12.27
N PRO A 259 14.82 -8.35 11.12
CA PRO A 259 16.03 -8.90 10.47
C PRO A 259 16.97 -7.80 9.97
N ASP A 260 16.48 -6.57 9.82
CA ASP A 260 17.24 -5.40 9.38
C ASP A 260 17.62 -4.46 10.54
N ALA A 261 17.46 -4.88 11.81
CA ALA A 261 17.97 -4.12 12.95
C ALA A 261 19.50 -4.08 12.89
N PRO A 262 20.17 -2.91 13.08
CA PRO A 262 21.61 -2.88 13.23
C PRO A 262 21.98 -3.81 14.38
N SER A 263 22.87 -4.76 14.12
CA SER A 263 23.44 -5.62 15.16
C SER A 263 24.04 -4.70 16.22
N ASP A 264 23.52 -4.74 17.45
CA ASP A 264 24.07 -4.02 18.58
C ASP A 264 25.57 -4.28 18.62
N VAL A 265 26.34 -3.22 18.49
CA VAL A 265 27.77 -3.21 18.77
C VAL A 265 27.91 -3.69 20.20
N GLN A 266 28.36 -4.94 20.36
CA GLN A 266 28.69 -5.48 21.65
C GLN A 266 29.65 -4.48 22.34
N SER A 267 29.13 -3.81 23.34
CA SER A 267 29.95 -3.05 24.30
C SER A 267 30.85 -4.04 25.00
N GLN A 268 32.04 -4.26 24.44
CA GLN A 268 33.14 -4.82 25.20
C GLN A 268 33.57 -3.76 26.23
N SER A 269 32.99 -3.85 27.39
CA SER A 269 33.56 -3.23 28.59
C SER A 269 34.91 -3.92 28.84
N ALA A 270 35.96 -3.27 28.42
CA ALA A 270 37.28 -3.60 28.88
C ALA A 270 37.34 -3.34 30.40
N ALA A 271 37.21 -4.40 31.20
CA ALA A 271 37.60 -4.39 32.61
C ALA A 271 39.09 -4.15 32.68
N ALA A 272 39.50 -2.94 33.01
CA ALA A 272 40.82 -2.66 33.54
C ALA A 272 40.81 -3.10 35.01
N GLY A 273 41.42 -4.17 35.30
CA GLY A 273 41.80 -4.59 36.66
C GLY A 273 43.28 -4.30 36.90
N PRO A 274 43.71 -4.24 38.16
CA PRO A 274 44.73 -3.34 38.71
C PRO A 274 46.16 -3.63 38.29
#